data_a3d52fb8b5c1254f6342f7add1005440
#
_entry.id   a3d52fb8b5c1254f6342f7add1005440
#
_cell.length_a   1.000
_cell.length_b   1.000
_cell.length_c   1.000
_cell.angle_alpha   90.00
_cell.angle_beta   90.00
_cell.angle_gamma   90.00
#
_symmetry.space_group_name_H-M   'P 1'
#
loop_
_entity.id
_entity.type
_entity.pdbx_description
1 polymer ?
#
loop_
_entity_poly.entity_id
_entity_poly.type
_entity_poly.pdbx_seq_one_letter_code
_entity_poly.pdbx_strand_id
1 'polypeptide(L)'
;NGHISRQSCIIKELQKREAQIVIATTKDKVHVMEKRFPDIKVVEINIPWIFCNDKGVDYVKTLEKYKENKNDQFLSFLNFAVQIEKIFNGKPDLVISDYEPNVAKYSYSTSTPLICMEQQAKFIYLSNKGILDYSQREEMDRLNYFFPKFDLRIISSFFPMNIKKSNVVVTPPIISELEEREGEKNIGLVYFSPYSSSEKYTKVLYLLSRVENLKFIIYTNLDFPEFNRFKNLTFKEFGSTFKEDLCCAKFLITTSGHQLMSEALALNIPLYTFPLDTYEQHYNCSMIEKYRLGKMAKNMTEEEFSRFYKNIEKYKNNIVSFKEKYYKKSWKDIFNELLDKIFN
;
A
#
# COMPACT_ATOMS: atom_id res chain seq x y z
N ASN A 1 -7.25 0.98 0.77
CA ASN A 1 -7.29 -0.46 0.45
C ASN A 1 -5.93 -1.16 0.65
N GLY A 2 -4.78 -0.49 0.51
CA GLY A 2 -3.46 -1.10 0.67
C GLY A 2 -3.22 -1.76 2.03
N HIS A 3 -3.61 -1.12 3.14
CA HIS A 3 -3.53 -1.68 4.48
C HIS A 3 -4.36 -2.96 4.61
N ILE A 4 -5.61 -2.98 4.15
CA ILE A 4 -6.48 -4.17 4.19
C ILE A 4 -5.84 -5.32 3.39
N SER A 5 -5.32 -5.05 2.20
CA SER A 5 -4.65 -6.06 1.37
C SER A 5 -3.47 -6.69 2.10
N ARG A 6 -2.59 -5.86 2.65
CA ARG A 6 -1.41 -6.30 3.41
C ARG A 6 -1.79 -7.06 4.68
N GLN A 7 -2.68 -6.50 5.51
CA GLN A 7 -3.08 -7.14 6.75
C GLN A 7 -3.86 -8.44 6.54
N SER A 8 -4.61 -8.56 5.45
CA SER A 8 -5.24 -9.84 5.10
C SER A 8 -4.22 -10.96 4.86
N CYS A 9 -3.02 -10.63 4.39
CA CYS A 9 -1.95 -11.62 4.24
C CYS A 9 -1.41 -12.07 5.60
N ILE A 10 -1.20 -11.12 6.51
CA ILE A 10 -0.73 -11.39 7.88
C ILE A 10 -1.73 -12.21 8.66
N ILE A 11 -3.03 -11.83 8.61
CA ILE A 11 -4.11 -12.56 9.29
C ILE A 11 -4.15 -14.02 8.82
N LYS A 12 -4.07 -14.28 7.51
CA LYS A 12 -4.04 -15.64 6.97
C LYS A 12 -2.82 -16.44 7.45
N GLU A 13 -1.69 -15.79 7.63
CA GLU A 13 -0.48 -16.46 8.12
C GLU A 13 -0.60 -16.79 9.61
N LEU A 14 -1.22 -15.90 10.41
CA LEU A 14 -1.52 -16.15 11.82
C LEU A 14 -2.59 -17.25 12.00
N GLN A 15 -3.60 -17.33 11.13
CA GLN A 15 -4.58 -18.41 11.14
C GLN A 15 -3.94 -19.79 10.95
N LYS A 16 -2.90 -19.92 10.13
CA LYS A 16 -2.15 -21.17 9.96
C LYS A 16 -1.43 -21.62 11.24
N ARG A 17 -1.20 -20.69 12.15
CA ARG A 17 -0.60 -20.93 13.47
C ARG A 17 -1.65 -21.17 14.57
N GLU A 18 -2.93 -21.28 14.17
CA GLU A 18 -4.05 -21.47 15.09
C GLU A 18 -4.16 -20.37 16.17
N ALA A 19 -3.64 -19.16 15.85
CA ALA A 19 -3.67 -18.02 16.75
C ALA A 19 -5.11 -17.52 16.95
N GLN A 20 -5.47 -17.19 18.19
CA GLN A 20 -6.69 -16.42 18.47
C GLN A 20 -6.47 -14.97 18.02
N ILE A 21 -7.27 -14.51 17.07
CA ILE A 21 -7.09 -13.22 16.42
C ILE A 21 -8.30 -12.31 16.68
N VAL A 22 -8.04 -11.04 16.96
CA VAL A 22 -9.03 -9.96 16.92
C VAL A 22 -8.56 -8.89 15.93
N ILE A 23 -9.46 -8.45 15.07
CA ILE A 23 -9.17 -7.41 14.09
C ILE A 23 -9.75 -6.10 14.58
N ALA A 24 -8.91 -5.07 14.75
CA ALA A 24 -9.34 -3.71 15.04
C ALA A 24 -9.31 -2.86 13.76
N THR A 25 -10.41 -2.20 13.41
CA THR A 25 -10.50 -1.38 12.21
C THR A 25 -11.54 -0.26 12.35
N THR A 26 -11.54 0.68 11.41
CA THR A 26 -12.52 1.77 11.36
C THR A 26 -13.91 1.26 11.00
N LYS A 27 -14.94 1.97 11.45
CA LYS A 27 -16.36 1.65 11.24
C LYS A 27 -16.71 1.30 9.79
N ASP A 28 -16.20 2.06 8.84
CA ASP A 28 -16.42 1.88 7.39
C ASP A 28 -15.75 0.61 6.83
N LYS A 29 -14.85 -0.02 7.56
CA LYS A 29 -14.13 -1.25 7.17
C LYS A 29 -14.57 -2.49 7.94
N VAL A 30 -15.34 -2.34 9.04
CA VAL A 30 -15.79 -3.48 9.87
C VAL A 30 -16.48 -4.54 9.00
N HIS A 31 -17.52 -4.17 8.24
CA HIS A 31 -18.26 -5.11 7.40
C HIS A 31 -17.38 -5.78 6.33
N VAL A 32 -16.39 -5.05 5.78
CA VAL A 32 -15.44 -5.61 4.79
C VAL A 32 -14.58 -6.70 5.43
N MET A 33 -14.14 -6.48 6.67
CA MET A 33 -13.30 -7.44 7.39
C MET A 33 -14.11 -8.64 7.88
N GLU A 34 -15.31 -8.43 8.39
CA GLU A 34 -16.24 -9.51 8.79
C GLU A 34 -16.58 -10.43 7.60
N LYS A 35 -16.88 -9.86 6.44
CA LYS A 35 -17.13 -10.64 5.22
C LYS A 35 -15.90 -11.43 4.77
N ARG A 36 -14.71 -10.88 4.96
CA ARG A 36 -13.44 -11.53 4.54
C ARG A 36 -12.95 -12.59 5.51
N PHE A 37 -13.24 -12.42 6.79
CA PHE A 37 -12.81 -13.28 7.89
C PHE A 37 -14.00 -13.53 8.83
N PRO A 38 -14.99 -14.33 8.42
CA PRO A 38 -16.23 -14.52 9.17
C PRO A 38 -16.04 -15.15 10.57
N ASP A 39 -14.97 -15.92 10.74
CA ASP A 39 -14.64 -16.61 11.99
C ASP A 39 -13.79 -15.77 12.94
N ILE A 40 -13.41 -14.55 12.56
CA ILE A 40 -12.57 -13.67 13.37
C ILE A 40 -13.40 -12.50 13.91
N LYS A 41 -13.29 -12.24 15.21
CA LYS A 41 -13.95 -11.09 15.83
C LYS A 41 -13.36 -9.79 15.31
N VAL A 42 -14.22 -8.90 14.80
CA VAL A 42 -13.85 -7.55 14.39
C VAL A 42 -14.35 -6.54 15.42
N VAL A 43 -13.48 -5.62 15.81
CA VAL A 43 -13.76 -4.55 16.77
C VAL A 43 -13.59 -3.21 16.09
N GLU A 44 -14.55 -2.32 16.30
CA GLU A 44 -14.47 -0.95 15.81
C GLU A 44 -13.47 -0.12 16.65
N ILE A 45 -12.65 0.66 15.98
CA ILE A 45 -11.77 1.64 16.62
C ILE A 45 -11.77 2.93 15.82
N ASN A 46 -11.83 4.06 16.52
CA ASN A 46 -11.68 5.36 15.90
C ASN A 46 -10.21 5.69 15.71
N ILE A 47 -9.79 5.77 14.47
CA ILE A 47 -8.43 6.17 14.10
C ILE A 47 -8.38 7.70 13.99
N PRO A 48 -7.29 8.36 14.40
CA PRO A 48 -7.07 9.77 14.11
C PRO A 48 -6.85 9.93 12.60
N TRP A 49 -7.96 10.07 11.86
CA TRP A 49 -7.95 10.14 10.41
C TRP A 49 -7.38 11.47 9.94
N ILE A 50 -6.50 11.42 8.98
CA ILE A 50 -5.89 12.58 8.35
C ILE A 50 -6.35 12.65 6.91
N PHE A 51 -6.95 13.76 6.52
CA PHE A 51 -7.34 14.00 5.14
C PHE A 51 -6.15 14.47 4.34
N CYS A 52 -5.96 13.87 3.17
CA CYS A 52 -4.92 14.24 2.23
C CYS A 52 -5.53 14.68 0.90
N ASN A 53 -4.83 15.57 0.22
CA ASN A 53 -5.06 15.95 -1.17
C ASN A 53 -3.81 15.60 -2.00
N ASP A 54 -3.73 16.08 -3.23
CA ASP A 54 -2.60 15.85 -4.14
C ASP A 54 -1.28 16.52 -3.70
N LYS A 55 -1.34 17.45 -2.73
CA LYS A 55 -0.19 18.18 -2.17
C LYS A 55 0.27 17.66 -0.80
N GLY A 56 -0.48 16.73 -0.19
CA GLY A 56 -0.17 16.18 1.13
C GLY A 56 -1.35 16.30 2.12
N VAL A 57 -1.06 16.56 3.41
CA VAL A 57 -2.08 16.66 4.45
C VAL A 57 -2.86 17.96 4.35
N ASP A 58 -4.18 17.84 4.36
CA ASP A 58 -5.13 18.95 4.47
C ASP A 58 -5.57 19.10 5.94
N TYR A 59 -4.87 19.94 6.68
CA TYR A 59 -5.13 20.16 8.11
C TYR A 59 -6.48 20.83 8.38
N VAL A 60 -6.93 21.73 7.49
CA VAL A 60 -8.21 22.41 7.63
C VAL A 60 -9.35 21.41 7.54
N LYS A 61 -9.37 20.62 6.47
CA LYS A 61 -10.37 19.56 6.27
C LYS A 61 -10.32 18.50 7.35
N THR A 62 -9.11 18.14 7.80
CA THR A 62 -8.92 17.22 8.92
C THR A 62 -9.60 17.75 10.17
N LEU A 63 -9.34 19.01 10.54
CA LEU A 63 -9.92 19.63 11.74
C LEU A 63 -11.45 19.76 11.64
N GLU A 64 -11.98 20.17 10.48
CA GLU A 64 -13.42 20.26 10.23
C GLU A 64 -14.12 18.92 10.47
N LYS A 65 -13.56 17.83 9.90
CA LYS A 65 -14.11 16.48 10.07
C LYS A 65 -14.06 15.98 11.51
N TYR A 66 -13.02 16.32 12.26
CA TYR A 66 -12.96 16.00 13.69
C TYR A 66 -14.03 16.73 14.50
N LYS A 67 -14.30 18.01 14.18
CA LYS A 67 -15.36 18.79 14.83
C LYS A 67 -16.76 18.26 14.48
N GLU A 68 -17.01 17.93 13.21
CA GLU A 68 -18.28 17.37 12.75
C GLU A 68 -18.61 16.04 13.44
N ASN A 69 -17.65 15.15 13.56
CA ASN A 69 -17.86 13.79 14.08
C ASN A 69 -17.85 13.70 15.61
N LYS A 70 -17.59 14.80 16.35
CA LYS A 70 -17.45 14.82 17.83
C LYS A 70 -16.60 13.64 18.33
N ASN A 71 -15.51 13.34 17.67
CA ASN A 71 -14.76 12.11 17.84
C ASN A 71 -13.93 12.16 19.12
N ASP A 72 -14.41 11.56 20.20
CA ASP A 72 -13.67 11.37 21.45
C ASP A 72 -12.69 10.19 21.31
N GLN A 73 -11.44 10.50 21.01
CA GLN A 73 -10.39 9.49 20.82
C GLN A 73 -10.07 8.74 22.12
N PHE A 74 -10.23 9.38 23.28
CA PHE A 74 -9.94 8.75 24.56
C PHE A 74 -11.05 7.74 24.93
N LEU A 75 -12.30 8.15 24.79
CA LEU A 75 -13.44 7.24 25.03
C LEU A 75 -13.42 6.06 24.05
N SER A 76 -13.10 6.31 22.79
CA SER A 76 -12.94 5.24 21.80
C SER A 76 -11.83 4.25 22.19
N PHE A 77 -10.70 4.76 22.67
CA PHE A 77 -9.61 3.92 23.16
C PHE A 77 -10.04 3.07 24.38
N LEU A 78 -10.73 3.65 25.35
CA LEU A 78 -11.20 2.92 26.52
C LEU A 78 -12.20 1.81 26.15
N ASN A 79 -13.17 2.11 25.26
CA ASN A 79 -14.11 1.13 24.76
C ASN A 79 -13.42 -0.02 24.03
N PHE A 80 -12.42 0.29 23.22
CA PHE A 80 -11.59 -0.69 22.54
C PHE A 80 -10.86 -1.58 23.56
N ALA A 81 -10.16 -1.01 24.53
CA ALA A 81 -9.39 -1.74 25.54
C ALA A 81 -10.29 -2.72 26.32
N VAL A 82 -11.45 -2.26 26.80
CA VAL A 82 -12.42 -3.11 27.52
C VAL A 82 -12.93 -4.27 26.63
N GLN A 83 -13.17 -4.03 25.35
CA GLN A 83 -13.59 -5.10 24.44
C GLN A 83 -12.49 -6.15 24.23
N ILE A 84 -11.24 -5.71 24.04
CA ILE A 84 -10.09 -6.62 23.87
C ILE A 84 -9.90 -7.49 25.11
N GLU A 85 -9.92 -6.90 26.32
CA GLU A 85 -9.78 -7.65 27.56
C GLU A 85 -10.88 -8.68 27.76
N LYS A 86 -12.13 -8.34 27.42
CA LYS A 86 -13.25 -9.29 27.47
C LYS A 86 -13.09 -10.45 26.48
N ILE A 87 -12.63 -10.19 25.26
CA ILE A 87 -12.49 -11.21 24.21
C ILE A 87 -11.38 -12.20 24.55
N PHE A 88 -10.23 -11.70 25.03
CA PHE A 88 -9.08 -12.53 25.39
C PHE A 88 -9.12 -13.05 26.83
N ASN A 89 -10.12 -12.63 27.63
CA ASN A 89 -10.13 -12.86 29.08
C ASN A 89 -8.82 -12.39 29.75
N GLY A 90 -8.37 -11.24 29.35
CA GLY A 90 -7.10 -10.65 29.74
C GLY A 90 -6.48 -9.86 28.58
N LYS A 91 -5.17 -9.80 28.53
CA LYS A 91 -4.44 -9.14 27.44
C LYS A 91 -3.98 -10.14 26.38
N PRO A 92 -3.86 -9.73 25.09
CA PRO A 92 -3.25 -10.55 24.06
C PRO A 92 -1.73 -10.72 24.30
N ASP A 93 -1.16 -11.78 23.76
CA ASP A 93 0.29 -12.03 23.83
C ASP A 93 1.08 -11.11 22.89
N LEU A 94 0.45 -10.59 21.83
CA LEU A 94 1.07 -9.77 20.81
C LEU A 94 0.08 -8.74 20.22
N VAL A 95 0.56 -7.56 19.98
CA VAL A 95 -0.13 -6.51 19.22
C VAL A 95 0.60 -6.29 17.90
N ILE A 96 -0.14 -6.28 16.78
CA ILE A 96 0.38 -5.91 15.46
C ILE A 96 -0.35 -4.65 14.99
N SER A 97 0.39 -3.58 14.74
CA SER A 97 -0.17 -2.32 14.24
C SER A 97 0.32 -2.03 12.81
N ASP A 98 -0.60 -1.69 11.92
CA ASP A 98 -0.31 -1.18 10.60
C ASP A 98 -0.79 0.26 10.47
N TYR A 99 0.05 1.19 10.94
CA TYR A 99 -0.23 2.63 10.93
C TYR A 99 -1.45 3.03 11.78
N GLU A 100 -1.71 2.27 12.86
CA GLU A 100 -2.86 2.51 13.76
C GLU A 100 -2.36 2.82 15.18
N PRO A 101 -2.41 4.10 15.61
CA PRO A 101 -1.79 4.53 16.86
C PRO A 101 -2.54 4.11 18.13
N ASN A 102 -3.86 3.88 18.08
CA ASN A 102 -4.62 3.51 19.28
C ASN A 102 -4.35 2.07 19.70
N VAL A 103 -4.16 1.15 18.72
CA VAL A 103 -3.71 -0.21 18.98
C VAL A 103 -2.28 -0.21 19.57
N ALA A 104 -1.40 0.66 19.08
CA ALA A 104 -0.07 0.85 19.65
C ALA A 104 -0.16 1.39 21.09
N LYS A 105 -1.04 2.36 21.38
CA LYS A 105 -1.28 2.85 22.75
C LYS A 105 -1.76 1.75 23.68
N TYR A 106 -2.60 0.85 23.20
CA TYR A 106 -3.04 -0.31 23.99
C TYR A 106 -1.83 -1.18 24.40
N SER A 107 -0.94 -1.50 23.45
CA SER A 107 0.31 -2.21 23.74
C SER A 107 1.12 -1.51 24.85
N TYR A 108 1.29 -0.18 24.75
CA TYR A 108 2.01 0.59 25.77
C TYR A 108 1.35 0.53 27.15
N SER A 109 0.02 0.61 27.20
CA SER A 109 -0.74 0.61 28.45
C SER A 109 -0.74 -0.75 29.15
N THR A 110 -0.66 -1.82 28.40
CA THR A 110 -0.72 -3.21 28.90
C THR A 110 0.64 -3.90 28.96
N SER A 111 1.71 -3.24 28.48
CA SER A 111 3.03 -3.85 28.30
C SER A 111 2.98 -5.12 27.44
N THR A 112 2.09 -5.16 26.45
CA THR A 112 2.02 -6.23 25.46
C THR A 112 3.03 -5.95 24.36
N PRO A 113 3.83 -6.93 23.89
CA PRO A 113 4.75 -6.74 22.77
C PRO A 113 4.09 -6.15 21.52
N LEU A 114 4.77 -5.21 20.85
CA LEU A 114 4.28 -4.49 19.67
C LEU A 114 5.13 -4.73 18.44
N ILE A 115 4.50 -5.24 17.39
CA ILE A 115 5.05 -5.21 16.03
C ILE A 115 4.39 -4.07 15.24
N CYS A 116 5.20 -3.12 14.78
CA CYS A 116 4.78 -2.09 13.83
C CYS A 116 5.05 -2.56 12.39
N MET A 117 4.04 -2.48 11.51
CA MET A 117 4.14 -2.99 10.13
C MET A 117 3.86 -1.93 9.06
N GLU A 118 4.03 -0.66 9.39
CA GLU A 118 3.81 0.44 8.47
C GLU A 118 4.93 0.55 7.42
N GLN A 119 4.57 0.48 6.14
CA GLN A 119 5.52 0.65 5.03
C GLN A 119 6.14 2.06 4.97
N GLN A 120 5.45 3.05 5.50
CA GLN A 120 5.89 4.44 5.55
C GLN A 120 7.11 4.63 6.45
N ALA A 121 7.33 3.72 7.41
CA ALA A 121 8.51 3.77 8.28
C ALA A 121 9.85 3.74 7.52
N LYS A 122 9.85 3.30 6.25
CA LYS A 122 11.03 3.41 5.39
C LYS A 122 11.62 4.82 5.33
N PHE A 123 10.78 5.87 5.40
CA PHE A 123 11.23 7.27 5.34
C PHE A 123 12.09 7.69 6.52
N ILE A 124 11.91 7.08 7.68
CA ILE A 124 12.77 7.30 8.87
C ILE A 124 14.21 6.83 8.62
N TYR A 125 14.36 5.77 7.79
CA TYR A 125 15.64 5.10 7.59
C TYR A 125 16.31 5.38 6.24
N LEU A 126 15.66 6.15 5.38
CA LEU A 126 16.28 6.59 4.14
C LEU A 126 17.31 7.68 4.46
N SER A 127 18.58 7.41 4.16
CA SER A 127 19.64 8.40 4.29
C SER A 127 19.50 9.45 3.19
N ASN A 128 18.97 10.60 3.51
CA ASN A 128 18.95 11.74 2.60
C ASN A 128 20.24 12.52 2.73
N LYS A 129 21.02 12.54 1.67
CA LYS A 129 22.12 13.47 1.48
C LYS A 129 21.57 14.79 0.93
N GLY A 130 20.73 15.49 1.68
CA GLY A 130 20.13 16.74 1.22
C GLY A 130 19.08 17.31 2.18
N ILE A 131 18.46 18.40 1.79
CA ILE A 131 17.35 19.01 2.51
C ILE A 131 16.17 18.04 2.41
N LEU A 132 15.63 17.63 3.57
CA LEU A 132 14.42 16.82 3.62
C LEU A 132 13.27 17.60 2.99
N ASP A 133 12.58 16.96 2.05
CA ASP A 133 11.28 17.43 1.58
C ASP A 133 10.33 17.60 2.77
N TYR A 134 9.48 18.64 2.72
CA TYR A 134 8.56 18.97 3.82
C TYR A 134 7.62 17.78 4.14
N SER A 135 7.07 17.15 3.11
CA SER A 135 6.16 16.01 3.27
C SER A 135 6.83 14.75 3.86
N GLN A 136 8.12 14.56 3.57
CA GLN A 136 8.91 13.50 4.21
C GLN A 136 9.11 13.76 5.70
N ARG A 137 9.50 14.98 6.05
CA ARG A 137 9.70 15.37 7.46
C ARG A 137 8.41 15.20 8.25
N GLU A 138 7.31 15.69 7.71
CA GLU A 138 5.98 15.58 8.32
C GLU A 138 5.59 14.11 8.56
N GLU A 139 5.84 13.23 7.61
CA GLU A 139 5.59 11.80 7.76
C GLU A 139 6.47 11.15 8.82
N MET A 140 7.75 11.52 8.86
CA MET A 140 8.69 11.05 9.90
C MET A 140 8.26 11.49 11.30
N ASP A 141 7.87 12.75 11.47
CA ASP A 141 7.44 13.31 12.76
C ASP A 141 6.15 12.63 13.23
N ARG A 142 5.21 12.38 12.32
CA ARG A 142 3.97 11.64 12.59
C ARG A 142 4.23 10.21 13.02
N LEU A 143 5.11 9.49 12.32
CA LEU A 143 5.49 8.12 12.68
C LEU A 143 6.15 8.04 14.06
N ASN A 144 7.03 8.99 14.37
CA ASN A 144 7.68 9.06 15.68
C ASN A 144 6.68 9.43 16.80
N TYR A 145 5.69 10.27 16.50
CA TYR A 145 4.63 10.63 17.44
C TYR A 145 3.66 9.48 17.71
N PHE A 146 3.26 8.76 16.66
CA PHE A 146 2.30 7.64 16.78
C PHE A 146 2.92 6.36 17.33
N PHE A 147 4.19 6.11 16.99
CA PHE A 147 4.90 4.87 17.33
C PHE A 147 6.26 5.18 17.97
N PRO A 148 6.27 5.85 19.15
CA PRO A 148 7.51 6.22 19.83
C PRO A 148 8.30 5.02 20.35
N LYS A 149 7.61 3.89 20.56
CA LYS A 149 8.20 2.62 21.01
C LYS A 149 7.66 1.48 20.17
N PHE A 150 8.43 0.44 20.01
CA PHE A 150 8.05 -0.84 19.39
C PHE A 150 9.11 -1.89 19.75
N ASP A 151 8.69 -3.13 19.89
CA ASP A 151 9.61 -4.26 20.09
C ASP A 151 10.22 -4.65 18.75
N LEU A 152 9.41 -4.69 17.70
CA LEU A 152 9.82 -4.97 16.34
C LEU A 152 9.14 -4.06 15.34
N ARG A 153 9.87 -3.61 14.33
CA ARG A 153 9.30 -2.93 13.16
C ARG A 153 9.59 -3.72 11.89
N ILE A 154 8.56 -4.07 11.14
CA ILE A 154 8.65 -4.76 9.87
C ILE A 154 8.27 -3.80 8.76
N ILE A 155 9.20 -3.51 7.85
CA ILE A 155 9.00 -2.59 6.73
C ILE A 155 8.84 -3.40 5.46
N SER A 156 7.63 -3.44 4.92
CA SER A 156 7.35 -3.99 3.61
C SER A 156 7.88 -3.05 2.53
N SER A 157 8.83 -3.49 1.70
CA SER A 157 9.43 -2.65 0.66
C SER A 157 9.68 -3.43 -0.63
N PHE A 158 9.32 -2.83 -1.79
CA PHE A 158 9.66 -3.41 -3.08
C PHE A 158 11.12 -3.14 -3.50
N PHE A 159 11.85 -2.30 -2.79
CA PHE A 159 13.26 -2.04 -3.03
C PHE A 159 14.10 -2.33 -1.79
N PRO A 160 15.36 -2.73 -1.97
CA PRO A 160 16.24 -3.08 -0.85
C PRO A 160 16.61 -1.86 -0.03
N MET A 161 16.67 -2.04 1.29
CA MET A 161 17.12 -1.05 2.25
C MET A 161 18.17 -1.66 3.16
N ASN A 162 19.19 -0.89 3.52
CA ASN A 162 20.20 -1.30 4.48
C ASN A 162 19.97 -0.56 5.81
N ILE A 163 19.27 -1.21 6.73
CA ILE A 163 18.96 -0.66 8.05
C ILE A 163 19.77 -1.44 9.10
N LYS A 164 20.59 -0.71 9.88
CA LYS A 164 21.46 -1.28 10.91
C LYS A 164 20.84 -1.14 12.32
N LYS A 165 19.57 -1.57 12.47
CA LYS A 165 18.90 -1.62 13.78
C LYS A 165 18.38 -3.04 14.01
N SER A 166 18.68 -3.61 15.18
CA SER A 166 18.37 -5.01 15.51
C SER A 166 16.86 -5.30 15.54
N ASN A 167 16.05 -4.31 15.89
CA ASN A 167 14.61 -4.43 15.98
C ASN A 167 13.88 -3.83 14.77
N VAL A 168 14.55 -3.67 13.62
CA VAL A 168 13.94 -3.22 12.36
C VAL A 168 14.30 -4.17 11.24
N VAL A 169 13.31 -4.76 10.63
CA VAL A 169 13.46 -5.74 9.55
C VAL A 169 12.79 -5.23 8.29
N VAL A 170 13.47 -5.34 7.17
CA VAL A 170 12.90 -5.06 5.84
C VAL A 170 12.53 -6.37 5.19
N THR A 171 11.27 -6.48 4.75
CA THR A 171 10.78 -7.64 4.01
C THR A 171 10.53 -7.29 2.56
N PRO A 172 10.57 -8.26 1.64
CA PRO A 172 9.88 -8.13 0.36
C PRO A 172 8.43 -7.71 0.56
N PRO A 173 7.75 -7.20 -0.47
CA PRO A 173 6.38 -6.74 -0.36
C PRO A 173 5.45 -7.79 0.25
N ILE A 174 4.68 -7.37 1.26
CA ILE A 174 3.62 -8.19 1.85
C ILE A 174 2.39 -8.10 0.95
N ILE A 175 2.26 -9.09 0.10
CA ILE A 175 1.18 -9.21 -0.88
C ILE A 175 0.59 -10.62 -0.84
N SER A 176 -0.66 -10.75 -1.30
CA SER A 176 -1.27 -12.07 -1.53
C SER A 176 -0.54 -12.79 -2.66
N GLU A 177 -0.60 -14.10 -2.64
CA GLU A 177 -0.19 -14.88 -3.80
C GLU A 177 -1.00 -14.46 -5.02
N LEU A 178 -0.28 -14.15 -6.08
CA LEU A 178 -0.81 -13.76 -7.37
C LEU A 178 -0.15 -14.67 -8.38
N GLU A 179 -0.95 -15.33 -9.20
CA GLU A 179 -0.45 -16.17 -10.26
C GLU A 179 -0.56 -15.42 -11.59
N GLU A 180 0.52 -15.39 -12.31
CA GLU A 180 0.55 -14.88 -13.67
C GLU A 180 -0.33 -15.81 -14.54
N ARG A 181 -1.34 -15.25 -15.19
CA ARG A 181 -2.14 -16.04 -16.13
C ARG A 181 -1.38 -16.22 -17.43
N GLU A 182 -1.33 -17.46 -17.92
CA GLU A 182 -0.81 -17.76 -19.23
C GLU A 182 -1.76 -17.21 -20.32
N GLY A 183 -1.18 -16.70 -21.40
CA GLY A 183 -1.92 -16.16 -22.54
C GLY A 183 -1.30 -14.88 -23.09
N GLU A 184 -1.83 -14.43 -24.21
CA GLU A 184 -1.35 -13.22 -24.87
C GLU A 184 -1.75 -11.97 -24.08
N LYS A 185 -0.75 -11.33 -23.46
CA LYS A 185 -0.95 -10.12 -22.68
C LYS A 185 -0.97 -8.90 -23.61
N ASN A 186 -2.15 -8.52 -24.09
CA ASN A 186 -2.31 -7.38 -25.00
C ASN A 186 -3.03 -6.18 -24.37
N ILE A 187 -3.14 -6.15 -23.03
CA ILE A 187 -3.91 -5.16 -22.30
C ILE A 187 -2.96 -4.28 -21.48
N GLY A 188 -3.04 -2.97 -21.66
CA GLY A 188 -2.51 -1.99 -20.72
C GLY A 188 -3.51 -1.78 -19.58
N LEU A 189 -3.13 -2.09 -18.34
CA LEU A 189 -3.94 -1.78 -17.19
C LEU A 189 -3.63 -0.37 -16.69
N VAL A 190 -4.68 0.40 -16.39
CA VAL A 190 -4.56 1.78 -15.89
C VAL A 190 -5.31 1.89 -14.57
N TYR A 191 -4.67 2.43 -13.55
CA TYR A 191 -5.31 2.72 -12.28
C TYR A 191 -5.14 4.18 -11.90
N PHE A 192 -6.26 4.86 -11.71
CA PHE A 192 -6.31 6.23 -11.23
C PHE A 192 -6.68 6.27 -9.76
N SER A 193 -5.79 6.85 -8.95
CA SER A 193 -6.04 7.07 -7.54
C SER A 193 -7.19 8.08 -7.35
N PRO A 194 -8.12 7.87 -6.40
CA PRO A 194 -9.17 8.85 -6.11
C PRO A 194 -8.65 10.17 -5.50
N TYR A 195 -7.37 10.25 -5.20
CA TYR A 195 -6.74 11.42 -4.54
C TYR A 195 -6.12 12.43 -5.52
N SER A 196 -6.30 12.28 -6.83
CA SER A 196 -5.77 13.23 -7.82
C SER A 196 -6.89 13.94 -8.58
N SER A 197 -6.53 15.08 -9.19
CA SER A 197 -7.48 15.85 -10.00
C SER A 197 -7.82 15.13 -11.32
N SER A 198 -9.04 15.30 -11.81
CA SER A 198 -9.48 14.80 -13.10
C SER A 198 -8.63 15.33 -14.27
N GLU A 199 -8.13 16.57 -14.16
CA GLU A 199 -7.29 17.20 -15.18
C GLU A 199 -6.01 16.41 -15.48
N LYS A 200 -5.33 15.91 -14.44
CA LYS A 200 -4.11 15.11 -14.59
C LYS A 200 -4.42 13.79 -15.32
N TYR A 201 -5.53 13.16 -15.01
CA TYR A 201 -5.96 11.92 -15.65
C TYR A 201 -6.45 12.12 -17.08
N THR A 202 -7.11 13.24 -17.35
CA THR A 202 -7.52 13.63 -18.70
C THR A 202 -6.34 13.66 -19.68
N LYS A 203 -5.19 14.19 -19.26
CA LYS A 203 -3.96 14.17 -20.09
C LYS A 203 -3.51 12.73 -20.41
N VAL A 204 -3.55 11.84 -19.42
CA VAL A 204 -3.24 10.42 -19.65
C VAL A 204 -4.22 9.80 -20.63
N LEU A 205 -5.52 10.04 -20.45
CA LEU A 205 -6.57 9.48 -21.33
C LEU A 205 -6.45 9.98 -22.77
N TYR A 206 -6.12 11.26 -22.99
CA TYR A 206 -5.84 11.78 -24.34
C TYR A 206 -4.64 11.09 -24.98
N LEU A 207 -3.57 10.84 -24.22
CA LEU A 207 -2.44 10.06 -24.73
C LEU A 207 -2.89 8.66 -25.15
N LEU A 208 -3.56 7.93 -24.25
CA LEU A 208 -3.94 6.54 -24.47
C LEU A 208 -4.97 6.37 -25.59
N SER A 209 -5.89 7.34 -25.77
CA SER A 209 -6.88 7.30 -26.84
C SER A 209 -6.30 7.34 -28.25
N ARG A 210 -5.06 7.82 -28.40
CA ARG A 210 -4.34 7.91 -29.67
C ARG A 210 -3.42 6.73 -29.94
N VAL A 211 -3.23 5.85 -28.95
CA VAL A 211 -2.39 4.67 -29.12
C VAL A 211 -3.15 3.59 -29.88
N GLU A 212 -2.75 3.39 -31.13
CA GLU A 212 -3.32 2.35 -31.98
C GLU A 212 -2.83 0.94 -31.55
N ASN A 213 -3.64 -0.09 -31.82
CA ASN A 213 -3.30 -1.49 -31.58
C ASN A 213 -3.10 -1.93 -30.13
N LEU A 214 -3.48 -1.09 -29.15
CA LEU A 214 -3.49 -1.45 -27.74
C LEU A 214 -4.89 -1.20 -27.14
N LYS A 215 -5.31 -2.10 -26.26
CA LYS A 215 -6.51 -1.94 -25.44
C LYS A 215 -6.11 -1.58 -24.02
N PHE A 216 -6.87 -0.69 -23.41
CA PHE A 216 -6.65 -0.25 -22.04
C PHE A 216 -7.89 -0.51 -21.19
N ILE A 217 -7.68 -1.12 -20.03
CA ILE A 217 -8.68 -1.23 -18.98
C ILE A 217 -8.34 -0.20 -17.90
N ILE A 218 -9.26 0.72 -17.65
CA ILE A 218 -9.04 1.88 -16.79
C ILE A 218 -9.93 1.76 -15.56
N TYR A 219 -9.29 1.58 -14.41
CA TYR A 219 -9.96 1.55 -13.12
C TYR A 219 -9.96 2.93 -12.48
N THR A 220 -11.15 3.47 -12.29
CA THR A 220 -11.36 4.81 -11.70
C THR A 220 -12.77 4.92 -11.11
N ASN A 221 -12.92 5.79 -10.10
CA ASN A 221 -14.22 6.21 -9.58
C ASN A 221 -14.62 7.62 -10.10
N LEU A 222 -13.83 8.15 -11.03
CA LEU A 222 -14.11 9.44 -11.68
C LEU A 222 -14.81 9.18 -13.01
N ASP A 223 -15.67 10.10 -13.41
CA ASP A 223 -16.39 10.03 -14.68
C ASP A 223 -15.65 10.80 -15.79
N PHE A 224 -15.53 10.16 -16.95
CA PHE A 224 -14.85 10.71 -18.13
C PHE A 224 -15.69 10.46 -19.39
N PRO A 225 -16.90 11.02 -19.51
CA PRO A 225 -17.87 10.68 -20.56
C PRO A 225 -17.33 10.98 -21.97
N GLU A 226 -16.48 11.99 -22.13
CA GLU A 226 -15.87 12.36 -23.40
C GLU A 226 -14.95 11.28 -23.99
N PHE A 227 -14.47 10.34 -23.16
CA PHE A 227 -13.60 9.26 -23.58
C PHE A 227 -14.34 7.96 -23.92
N ASN A 228 -15.64 7.84 -23.64
CA ASN A 228 -16.43 6.65 -23.94
C ASN A 228 -16.53 6.33 -25.44
N ARG A 229 -16.27 7.30 -26.32
CA ARG A 229 -16.22 7.14 -27.77
C ARG A 229 -15.01 6.36 -28.29
N PHE A 230 -13.94 6.21 -27.48
CA PHE A 230 -12.72 5.55 -27.91
C PHE A 230 -12.78 4.04 -27.62
N LYS A 231 -12.84 3.23 -28.69
CA LYS A 231 -13.01 1.76 -28.62
C LYS A 231 -11.85 1.02 -27.96
N ASN A 232 -10.71 1.65 -27.83
CA ASN A 232 -9.53 1.09 -27.18
C ASN A 232 -9.48 1.38 -25.66
N LEU A 233 -10.41 2.17 -25.12
CA LEU A 233 -10.53 2.48 -23.69
C LEU A 233 -11.76 1.78 -23.11
N THR A 234 -11.57 1.04 -22.04
CA THR A 234 -12.67 0.40 -21.28
C THR A 234 -12.58 0.86 -19.82
N PHE A 235 -13.62 1.52 -19.34
CA PHE A 235 -13.68 2.01 -17.96
C PHE A 235 -14.34 0.96 -17.06
N LYS A 236 -13.76 0.76 -15.88
CA LYS A 236 -14.30 -0.11 -14.82
C LYS A 236 -14.20 0.58 -13.46
N GLU A 237 -15.16 0.32 -12.60
CA GLU A 237 -15.05 0.66 -11.18
C GLU A 237 -14.10 -0.32 -10.47
N PHE A 238 -13.40 0.19 -9.44
CA PHE A 238 -12.52 -0.66 -8.65
C PHE A 238 -13.33 -1.70 -7.86
N GLY A 239 -13.09 -2.98 -8.15
CA GLY A 239 -13.87 -4.09 -7.59
C GLY A 239 -13.14 -5.44 -7.66
N SER A 240 -13.91 -6.52 -7.63
CA SER A 240 -13.42 -7.91 -7.60
C SER A 240 -12.59 -8.30 -8.83
N THR A 241 -12.92 -7.75 -10.00
CA THR A 241 -12.25 -8.08 -11.27
C THR A 241 -10.86 -7.45 -11.42
N PHE A 242 -10.51 -6.47 -10.57
CA PHE A 242 -9.22 -5.76 -10.69
C PHE A 242 -8.01 -6.69 -10.64
N LYS A 243 -8.01 -7.66 -9.73
CA LYS A 243 -6.90 -8.61 -9.60
C LYS A 243 -6.78 -9.54 -10.81
N GLU A 244 -7.89 -9.94 -11.39
CA GLU A 244 -7.92 -10.76 -12.58
C GLU A 244 -7.34 -10.01 -13.78
N ASP A 245 -7.78 -8.76 -13.98
CA ASP A 245 -7.26 -7.90 -15.04
C ASP A 245 -5.78 -7.58 -14.83
N LEU A 246 -5.33 -7.41 -13.57
CA LEU A 246 -3.92 -7.22 -13.27
C LEU A 246 -3.09 -8.45 -13.68
N CYS A 247 -3.56 -9.67 -13.39
CA CYS A 247 -2.86 -10.90 -13.78
C CYS A 247 -2.72 -11.07 -15.30
N CYS A 248 -3.60 -10.43 -16.09
CA CYS A 248 -3.60 -10.44 -17.54
C CYS A 248 -2.90 -9.23 -18.18
N ALA A 249 -2.44 -8.28 -17.39
CA ALA A 249 -1.88 -7.02 -17.89
C ALA A 249 -0.47 -7.20 -18.48
N LYS A 250 -0.21 -6.58 -19.62
CA LYS A 250 1.12 -6.49 -20.24
C LYS A 250 2.00 -5.48 -19.50
N PHE A 251 1.42 -4.39 -19.04
CA PHE A 251 2.05 -3.33 -18.24
C PHE A 251 0.99 -2.61 -17.42
N LEU A 252 1.43 -1.90 -16.39
CA LEU A 252 0.57 -1.10 -15.53
C LEU A 252 0.92 0.39 -15.63
N ILE A 253 -0.10 1.22 -15.90
CA ILE A 253 -0.02 2.68 -15.80
C ILE A 253 -0.69 3.08 -14.48
N THR A 254 0.04 3.75 -13.59
CA THR A 254 -0.51 4.09 -12.28
C THR A 254 0.21 5.27 -11.62
N THR A 255 -0.46 5.90 -10.66
CA THR A 255 0.24 6.67 -9.64
C THR A 255 1.14 5.72 -8.83
N SER A 256 2.09 6.26 -8.08
CA SER A 256 3.17 5.45 -7.49
C SER A 256 2.82 4.92 -6.10
N GLY A 257 1.59 4.43 -5.91
CA GLY A 257 1.17 3.78 -4.67
C GLY A 257 1.93 2.46 -4.46
N HIS A 258 2.60 2.32 -3.32
CA HIS A 258 3.50 1.20 -3.03
C HIS A 258 2.85 -0.18 -3.20
N GLN A 259 1.63 -0.39 -2.71
CA GLN A 259 0.99 -1.70 -2.69
C GLN A 259 0.72 -2.23 -4.11
N LEU A 260 0.10 -1.41 -4.97
CA LEU A 260 -0.23 -1.82 -6.34
C LEU A 260 1.03 -2.02 -7.19
N MET A 261 2.04 -1.16 -7.02
CA MET A 261 3.34 -1.35 -7.68
C MET A 261 3.99 -2.67 -7.25
N SER A 262 3.91 -3.01 -5.97
CA SER A 262 4.43 -4.28 -5.44
C SER A 262 3.73 -5.50 -6.03
N GLU A 263 2.40 -5.44 -6.17
CA GLU A 263 1.60 -6.49 -6.79
C GLU A 263 1.95 -6.67 -8.27
N ALA A 264 2.11 -5.57 -9.01
CA ALA A 264 2.54 -5.61 -10.40
C ALA A 264 3.96 -6.20 -10.59
N LEU A 265 4.91 -5.78 -9.74
CA LEU A 265 6.27 -6.32 -9.78
C LEU A 265 6.33 -7.81 -9.44
N ALA A 266 5.49 -8.29 -8.53
CA ALA A 266 5.38 -9.73 -8.24
C ALA A 266 4.97 -10.54 -9.47
N LEU A 267 4.09 -9.98 -10.31
CA LEU A 267 3.62 -10.55 -11.59
C LEU A 267 4.54 -10.23 -12.79
N ASN A 268 5.74 -9.73 -12.57
CA ASN A 268 6.68 -9.30 -13.61
C ASN A 268 6.12 -8.23 -14.57
N ILE A 269 5.18 -7.40 -14.11
CA ILE A 269 4.51 -6.39 -14.93
C ILE A 269 5.30 -5.07 -14.89
N PRO A 270 5.81 -4.57 -16.03
CA PRO A 270 6.48 -3.29 -16.12
C PRO A 270 5.57 -2.11 -15.76
N LEU A 271 6.16 -1.10 -15.14
CA LEU A 271 5.45 0.04 -14.60
C LEU A 271 5.70 1.31 -15.43
N TYR A 272 4.60 1.99 -15.82
CA TYR A 272 4.64 3.36 -16.32
C TYR A 272 3.96 4.25 -15.29
N THR A 273 4.74 5.03 -14.54
CA THR A 273 4.27 5.71 -13.34
C THR A 273 4.26 7.22 -13.49
N PHE A 274 3.24 7.88 -12.92
CA PHE A 274 3.14 9.33 -12.82
C PHE A 274 2.79 9.71 -11.37
N PRO A 275 3.77 10.21 -10.59
CA PRO A 275 3.57 10.44 -9.17
C PRO A 275 2.56 11.56 -8.89
N LEU A 276 1.83 11.45 -7.78
CA LEU A 276 1.21 12.59 -7.13
C LEU A 276 2.29 13.43 -6.45
N ASP A 277 1.99 14.68 -6.09
CA ASP A 277 2.94 15.61 -5.50
C ASP A 277 3.20 15.30 -4.01
N THR A 278 3.53 14.03 -3.72
CA THR A 278 3.95 13.59 -2.38
C THR A 278 5.33 12.96 -2.46
N TYR A 279 6.12 13.16 -1.41
CA TYR A 279 7.47 12.59 -1.32
C TYR A 279 7.47 11.07 -1.55
N GLU A 280 6.52 10.36 -0.94
CA GLU A 280 6.42 8.91 -1.10
C GLU A 280 6.34 8.50 -2.56
N GLN A 281 5.46 9.16 -3.33
CA GLN A 281 5.23 8.76 -4.71
C GLN A 281 6.39 9.12 -5.63
N HIS A 282 7.01 10.28 -5.44
CA HIS A 282 8.23 10.65 -6.17
C HIS A 282 9.38 9.70 -5.84
N TYR A 283 9.53 9.33 -4.57
CA TYR A 283 10.57 8.39 -4.16
C TYR A 283 10.33 6.99 -4.76
N ASN A 284 9.11 6.48 -4.70
CA ASN A 284 8.76 5.21 -5.31
C ASN A 284 9.06 5.19 -6.82
N CYS A 285 8.69 6.25 -7.55
CA CYS A 285 9.03 6.40 -8.97
C CYS A 285 10.53 6.39 -9.21
N SER A 286 11.31 7.11 -8.38
CA SER A 286 12.76 7.15 -8.54
C SER A 286 13.40 5.76 -8.36
N MET A 287 12.83 4.93 -7.49
CA MET A 287 13.28 3.55 -7.32
C MET A 287 12.94 2.67 -8.52
N ILE A 288 11.77 2.87 -9.16
CA ILE A 288 11.42 2.19 -10.41
C ILE A 288 12.42 2.52 -11.51
N GLU A 289 12.79 3.79 -11.69
CA GLU A 289 13.82 4.18 -12.69
C GLU A 289 15.20 3.66 -12.31
N LYS A 290 15.60 3.80 -11.04
CA LYS A 290 16.92 3.35 -10.56
C LYS A 290 17.17 1.88 -10.85
N TYR A 291 16.17 1.05 -10.61
CA TYR A 291 16.26 -0.41 -10.82
C TYR A 291 15.80 -0.84 -12.20
N ARG A 292 15.41 0.09 -13.07
CA ARG A 292 14.94 -0.16 -14.43
C ARG A 292 13.75 -1.15 -14.48
N LEU A 293 12.80 -0.98 -13.58
CA LEU A 293 11.60 -1.82 -13.47
C LEU A 293 10.43 -1.25 -14.28
N GLY A 294 10.65 -0.11 -14.88
CA GLY A 294 9.67 0.65 -15.65
C GLY A 294 10.16 2.06 -15.92
N LYS A 295 9.24 2.98 -16.14
CA LYS A 295 9.49 4.37 -16.48
C LYS A 295 8.62 5.32 -15.67
N MET A 296 9.20 6.39 -15.15
CA MET A 296 8.45 7.54 -14.64
C MET A 296 8.12 8.46 -15.83
N ALA A 297 6.83 8.70 -16.03
CA ALA A 297 6.33 9.66 -17.02
C ALA A 297 6.59 11.08 -16.54
N LYS A 298 7.28 11.87 -17.35
CA LYS A 298 7.56 13.29 -17.07
C LYS A 298 6.53 14.20 -17.74
N ASN A 299 6.33 14.00 -19.04
CA ASN A 299 5.50 14.86 -19.89
C ASN A 299 4.27 14.14 -20.47
N MET A 300 4.18 12.82 -20.33
CA MET A 300 3.10 11.99 -20.90
C MET A 300 2.88 12.21 -22.40
N THR A 301 3.98 12.24 -23.16
CA THR A 301 3.93 12.37 -24.62
C THR A 301 3.87 10.99 -25.30
N GLU A 302 3.34 10.95 -26.53
CA GLU A 302 3.29 9.73 -27.34
C GLU A 302 4.67 9.13 -27.57
N GLU A 303 5.70 9.98 -27.76
CA GLU A 303 7.07 9.56 -27.92
C GLU A 303 7.64 8.92 -26.64
N GLU A 304 7.36 9.50 -25.46
CA GLU A 304 7.78 8.96 -24.16
C GLU A 304 7.13 7.61 -23.89
N PHE A 305 5.82 7.48 -24.15
CA PHE A 305 5.09 6.23 -24.01
C PHE A 305 5.57 5.17 -25.03
N SER A 306 5.77 5.54 -26.30
CA SER A 306 6.30 4.64 -27.32
C SER A 306 7.66 4.08 -26.95
N ARG A 307 8.56 4.90 -26.37
CA ARG A 307 9.86 4.44 -25.87
C ARG A 307 9.71 3.45 -24.71
N PHE A 308 8.78 3.70 -23.78
CA PHE A 308 8.46 2.75 -22.72
C PHE A 308 7.95 1.43 -23.31
N TYR A 309 6.97 1.48 -24.21
CA TYR A 309 6.33 0.30 -24.79
C TYR A 309 7.34 -0.57 -25.58
N LYS A 310 8.22 0.02 -26.34
CA LYS A 310 9.30 -0.69 -27.06
C LYS A 310 10.28 -1.41 -26.14
N ASN A 311 10.38 -1.01 -24.87
CA ASN A 311 11.29 -1.59 -23.89
C ASN A 311 10.58 -2.51 -22.86
N ILE A 312 9.32 -2.89 -23.07
CA ILE A 312 8.56 -3.70 -22.11
C ILE A 312 9.27 -5.00 -21.74
N GLU A 313 9.73 -5.78 -22.71
CA GLU A 313 10.43 -7.04 -22.45
C GLU A 313 11.74 -6.84 -21.68
N LYS A 314 12.46 -5.76 -21.94
CA LYS A 314 13.64 -5.40 -21.17
C LYS A 314 13.31 -5.08 -19.71
N TYR A 315 12.22 -4.35 -19.46
CA TYR A 315 11.76 -4.08 -18.09
C TYR A 315 11.31 -5.35 -17.39
N LYS A 316 10.59 -6.24 -18.09
CA LYS A 316 10.16 -7.53 -17.55
C LYS A 316 11.36 -8.37 -17.10
N ASN A 317 12.37 -8.51 -17.94
CA ASN A 317 13.60 -9.23 -17.62
C ASN A 317 14.36 -8.60 -16.42
N ASN A 318 14.38 -7.27 -16.35
CA ASN A 318 14.99 -6.57 -15.22
C ASN A 318 14.22 -6.85 -13.92
N ILE A 319 12.88 -6.94 -13.95
CA ILE A 319 12.07 -7.26 -12.77
C ILE A 319 12.38 -8.67 -12.26
N VAL A 320 12.48 -9.66 -13.16
CA VAL A 320 12.88 -11.03 -12.80
C VAL A 320 14.24 -11.04 -12.10
N SER A 321 15.26 -10.48 -12.75
CA SER A 321 16.62 -10.40 -12.20
C SER A 321 16.68 -9.61 -10.89
N PHE A 322 15.87 -8.57 -10.76
CA PHE A 322 15.75 -7.79 -9.54
C PHE A 322 15.21 -8.62 -8.38
N LYS A 323 14.13 -9.37 -8.61
CA LYS A 323 13.54 -10.26 -7.60
C LYS A 323 14.53 -11.36 -7.17
N GLU A 324 15.17 -12.02 -8.11
CA GLU A 324 16.21 -13.04 -7.84
C GLU A 324 17.36 -12.48 -6.98
N LYS A 325 17.75 -11.24 -7.23
CA LYS A 325 18.82 -10.60 -6.47
C LYS A 325 18.43 -10.18 -5.07
N TYR A 326 17.24 -9.62 -4.90
CA TYR A 326 16.87 -8.91 -3.66
C TYR A 326 15.82 -9.61 -2.81
N TYR A 327 14.99 -10.51 -3.38
CA TYR A 327 13.96 -11.26 -2.64
C TYR A 327 14.44 -12.68 -2.31
N LYS A 328 15.55 -12.77 -1.55
CA LYS A 328 16.18 -14.06 -1.21
C LYS A 328 15.32 -14.96 -0.30
N LYS A 329 14.49 -14.34 0.54
CA LYS A 329 13.48 -15.00 1.38
C LYS A 329 12.14 -14.36 1.12
N SER A 330 11.07 -15.13 1.22
CA SER A 330 9.72 -14.58 1.15
C SER A 330 9.41 -13.75 2.40
N TRP A 331 8.47 -12.83 2.29
CA TRP A 331 7.99 -12.09 3.47
C TRP A 331 7.38 -13.03 4.52
N LYS A 332 6.76 -14.16 4.09
CA LYS A 332 6.17 -15.18 4.97
C LYS A 332 7.24 -15.86 5.81
N ASP A 333 8.34 -16.31 5.19
CA ASP A 333 9.43 -16.96 5.92
C ASP A 333 10.04 -16.02 6.94
N ILE A 334 10.29 -14.75 6.55
CA ILE A 334 10.82 -13.74 7.46
C ILE A 334 9.85 -13.47 8.62
N PHE A 335 8.55 -13.31 8.33
CA PHE A 335 7.53 -13.05 9.35
C PHE A 335 7.42 -14.21 10.34
N ASN A 336 7.39 -15.45 9.86
CA ASN A 336 7.31 -16.63 10.70
C ASN A 336 8.56 -16.81 11.58
N GLU A 337 9.76 -16.62 11.04
CA GLU A 337 11.01 -16.63 11.81
C GLU A 337 11.04 -15.57 12.93
N LEU A 338 10.44 -14.41 12.68
CA LEU A 338 10.34 -13.34 13.67
C LEU A 338 9.34 -13.67 14.77
N LEU A 339 8.19 -14.25 14.43
CA LEU A 339 7.22 -14.73 15.42
C LEU A 339 7.82 -15.83 16.28
N ASP A 340 8.53 -16.80 15.69
CA ASP A 340 9.20 -17.88 16.45
C ASP A 340 10.21 -17.33 17.47
N LYS A 341 10.90 -16.23 17.15
CA LYS A 341 11.81 -15.56 18.09
C LYS A 341 11.13 -14.78 19.20
N ILE A 342 9.88 -14.35 18.99
CA ILE A 342 9.11 -13.61 20.01
C ILE A 342 8.50 -14.59 21.02
N PHE A 343 8.09 -15.78 20.57
CA PHE A 343 7.35 -16.74 21.37
C PHE A 343 8.20 -17.91 21.92
N ASN A 344 9.46 -18.02 21.48
CA ASN A 344 10.47 -18.94 22.03
C ASN A 344 11.49 -18.19 22.90
#